data_0bdaf678f13983018125d64bbec53206
#
_entry.id   0bdaf678f13983018125d64bbec53206
#
_cell.length_a   1.000
_cell.length_b   1.000
_cell.length_c   1.000
_cell.angle_alpha   90.00
_cell.angle_beta   90.00
_cell.angle_gamma   90.00
#
_symmetry.space_group_name_H-M   'P 1'
#
loop_
_entity.id
_entity.type
_entity.pdbx_description
1 polymer ?
#
loop_
_entity_poly.entity_id
_entity_poly.type
_entity_poly.pdbx_seq_one_letter_code
_entity_poly.pdbx_strand_id
1 'polypeptide(L)'
;MHPVALLFAAGLSLASLAVTAAPRVQVVGLFPGAAVLNVDGQRKLVRVGQVGPGGVEVVNADSKGAVLRVDGVERSYKLSRELSSGFAEPERRQLSIAQGQGGHYWVAGSINGQPVQFLVDTGATSVAINEIQARRLGIDYRVDGRQIVVGTASGTAKAWRVNLSSVKVGAIDVLGVEAVVVEGGSPTDALLGMSFLGRVSWREDQGVLKLESKI
;
A
#
# COMPACT_ATOMS: atom_id res chain seq x y z
N MET A 1 -77.82 -30.33 38.23
CA MET A 1 -76.59 -30.90 38.81
C MET A 1 -75.66 -31.24 37.67
N HIS A 2 -74.62 -30.41 37.44
CA HIS A 2 -73.64 -30.62 36.38
C HIS A 2 -72.26 -30.60 37.05
N PRO A 3 -71.41 -31.60 36.80
CA PRO A 3 -70.05 -31.57 37.32
C PRO A 3 -69.11 -30.75 36.36
N VAL A 4 -68.34 -29.89 36.93
CA VAL A 4 -67.28 -29.11 36.32
C VAL A 4 -66.06 -30.01 36.15
N ALA A 5 -65.59 -30.15 34.89
CA ALA A 5 -64.36 -30.85 34.60
C ALA A 5 -63.17 -29.84 34.65
N LEU A 6 -62.23 -30.10 35.54
CA LEU A 6 -60.96 -29.36 35.63
C LEU A 6 -59.97 -29.92 34.58
N LEU A 7 -59.54 -29.06 33.60
CA LEU A 7 -58.48 -29.36 32.68
C LEU A 7 -57.12 -28.85 33.26
N PHE A 8 -56.24 -29.80 33.58
CA PHE A 8 -54.84 -29.54 33.92
C PHE A 8 -54.03 -29.34 32.62
N ALA A 9 -53.59 -28.15 32.38
CA ALA A 9 -52.61 -27.85 31.28
C ALA A 9 -51.21 -28.07 31.83
N ALA A 10 -50.55 -29.14 31.39
CA ALA A 10 -49.11 -29.35 31.62
C ALA A 10 -48.29 -28.49 30.68
N GLY A 11 -47.64 -27.45 31.23
CA GLY A 11 -46.70 -26.63 30.51
C GLY A 11 -45.37 -27.34 30.27
N LEU A 12 -45.07 -27.66 29.02
CA LEU A 12 -43.81 -28.23 28.61
C LEU A 12 -42.79 -27.09 28.40
N SER A 13 -41.88 -26.86 29.36
CA SER A 13 -40.79 -25.89 29.25
C SER A 13 -39.70 -26.47 28.34
N LEU A 14 -39.57 -25.96 27.11
CA LEU A 14 -38.40 -26.20 26.26
C LEU A 14 -37.23 -25.42 26.82
N ALA A 15 -36.27 -26.08 27.44
CA ALA A 15 -34.96 -25.51 27.76
C ALA A 15 -34.15 -25.40 26.47
N SER A 16 -33.93 -24.17 25.95
CA SER A 16 -33.05 -23.89 24.83
C SER A 16 -31.62 -24.13 25.28
N LEU A 17 -30.98 -25.20 24.81
CA LEU A 17 -29.55 -25.40 24.92
C LEU A 17 -28.85 -24.39 24.00
N ALA A 18 -28.26 -23.35 24.59
CA ALA A 18 -27.37 -22.43 23.85
C ALA A 18 -26.12 -23.21 23.44
N VAL A 19 -25.99 -23.54 22.16
CA VAL A 19 -24.76 -24.05 21.57
C VAL A 19 -23.76 -22.89 21.53
N THR A 20 -22.86 -22.83 22.48
CA THR A 20 -21.71 -21.90 22.45
C THR A 20 -20.77 -22.38 21.37
N ALA A 21 -20.60 -21.60 20.29
CA ALA A 21 -19.62 -21.90 19.26
C ALA A 21 -18.21 -21.86 19.88
N ALA A 22 -17.39 -22.87 19.56
CA ALA A 22 -16.01 -22.91 20.04
C ALA A 22 -15.24 -21.66 19.57
N PRO A 23 -14.40 -21.04 20.43
CA PRO A 23 -13.66 -19.84 20.09
C PRO A 23 -12.69 -20.10 18.93
N ARG A 24 -12.62 -19.16 17.99
CA ARG A 24 -11.66 -19.22 16.87
C ARG A 24 -10.29 -18.76 17.35
N VAL A 25 -9.40 -19.72 17.60
CA VAL A 25 -8.05 -19.47 18.17
C VAL A 25 -7.00 -19.52 17.07
N GLN A 26 -6.18 -18.49 16.99
CA GLN A 26 -5.04 -18.38 16.08
C GLN A 26 -3.79 -17.96 16.87
N VAL A 27 -2.64 -18.53 16.55
CA VAL A 27 -1.33 -18.10 17.07
C VAL A 27 -0.67 -17.18 16.03
N VAL A 28 -0.58 -15.89 16.32
CA VAL A 28 -0.07 -14.86 15.42
C VAL A 28 1.35 -14.38 15.75
N GLY A 29 1.91 -14.89 16.86
CA GLY A 29 3.31 -14.65 17.25
C GLY A 29 3.80 -15.74 18.18
N LEU A 30 5.06 -16.15 18.07
CA LEU A 30 5.71 -17.16 18.90
C LEU A 30 6.99 -16.61 19.49
N PHE A 31 7.15 -16.81 20.81
CA PHE A 31 8.32 -16.43 21.57
C PHE A 31 8.65 -17.55 22.57
N PRO A 32 9.92 -17.71 22.98
CA PRO A 32 10.25 -18.63 24.06
C PRO A 32 9.45 -18.27 25.34
N GLY A 33 8.59 -19.17 25.79
CA GLY A 33 7.76 -19.00 26.99
C GLY A 33 6.51 -18.10 26.82
N ALA A 34 6.16 -17.65 25.60
CA ALA A 34 4.96 -16.85 25.35
C ALA A 34 4.45 -17.00 23.92
N ALA A 35 3.14 -16.77 23.71
CA ALA A 35 2.54 -16.70 22.40
C ALA A 35 1.62 -15.47 22.27
N VAL A 36 1.55 -14.86 21.09
CA VAL A 36 0.52 -13.88 20.78
C VAL A 36 -0.68 -14.63 20.19
N LEU A 37 -1.76 -14.61 20.92
CA LEU A 37 -3.01 -15.24 20.52
C LEU A 37 -3.95 -14.19 19.90
N ASN A 38 -4.67 -14.60 18.86
CA ASN A 38 -5.82 -13.90 18.35
C ASN A 38 -7.04 -14.84 18.57
N VAL A 39 -7.91 -14.46 19.49
CA VAL A 39 -9.12 -15.22 19.81
C VAL A 39 -10.31 -14.33 19.51
N ASP A 40 -11.12 -14.73 18.53
CA ASP A 40 -12.31 -13.99 18.06
C ASP A 40 -12.02 -12.49 17.78
N GLY A 41 -10.82 -12.20 17.19
CA GLY A 41 -10.37 -10.85 16.87
C GLY A 41 -9.60 -10.11 17.99
N GLN A 42 -9.62 -10.63 19.23
CA GLN A 42 -8.86 -10.05 20.33
C GLN A 42 -7.42 -10.57 20.36
N ARG A 43 -6.44 -9.67 20.17
CA ARG A 43 -5.02 -10.01 20.23
C ARG A 43 -4.44 -9.74 21.61
N LYS A 44 -3.73 -10.72 22.15
CA LYS A 44 -3.03 -10.60 23.44
C LYS A 44 -1.78 -11.47 23.47
N LEU A 45 -0.70 -10.92 24.05
CA LEU A 45 0.47 -11.72 24.45
C LEU A 45 0.13 -12.48 25.72
N VAL A 46 0.24 -13.80 25.68
CA VAL A 46 -0.04 -14.71 26.81
C VAL A 46 1.22 -15.52 27.08
N ARG A 47 1.69 -15.51 28.33
CA ARG A 47 2.83 -16.32 28.77
C ARG A 47 2.39 -17.72 29.12
N VAL A 48 3.34 -18.65 29.11
CA VAL A 48 3.12 -20.03 29.59
C VAL A 48 2.56 -20.00 31.03
N GLY A 49 1.51 -20.77 31.26
CA GLY A 49 0.76 -20.83 32.53
C GLY A 49 -0.27 -19.71 32.70
N GLN A 50 -0.42 -18.79 31.75
CA GLN A 50 -1.43 -17.73 31.81
C GLN A 50 -2.62 -18.02 30.91
N VAL A 51 -3.80 -17.55 31.33
CA VAL A 51 -5.05 -17.60 30.58
C VAL A 51 -5.23 -16.30 29.81
N GLY A 52 -5.47 -16.44 28.51
CA GLY A 52 -5.74 -15.36 27.56
C GLY A 52 -7.23 -15.13 27.28
N PRO A 53 -7.53 -14.37 26.22
CA PRO A 53 -8.91 -14.16 25.76
C PRO A 53 -9.61 -15.49 25.48
N GLY A 54 -10.92 -15.53 25.67
CA GLY A 54 -11.74 -16.74 25.44
C GLY A 54 -11.40 -17.93 26.32
N GLY A 55 -10.71 -17.73 27.47
CA GLY A 55 -10.35 -18.81 28.37
C GLY A 55 -9.20 -19.71 27.87
N VAL A 56 -8.46 -19.29 26.84
CA VAL A 56 -7.37 -20.07 26.24
C VAL A 56 -6.10 -19.95 27.09
N GLU A 57 -5.58 -21.07 27.60
CA GLU A 57 -4.33 -21.12 28.36
C GLU A 57 -3.16 -21.51 27.46
N VAL A 58 -2.00 -20.86 27.63
CA VAL A 58 -0.74 -21.26 26.97
C VAL A 58 -0.03 -22.26 27.88
N VAL A 59 -0.02 -23.52 27.50
CA VAL A 59 0.63 -24.60 28.25
C VAL A 59 2.12 -24.64 27.95
N ASN A 60 2.49 -24.45 26.70
CA ASN A 60 3.90 -24.35 26.26
C ASN A 60 3.98 -23.46 25.01
N ALA A 61 5.11 -22.77 24.82
CA ALA A 61 5.39 -21.98 23.63
C ALA A 61 6.89 -21.89 23.37
N ASP A 62 7.28 -22.14 22.12
CA ASP A 62 8.64 -21.98 21.59
C ASP A 62 8.61 -21.34 20.19
N SER A 63 9.76 -21.27 19.52
CA SER A 63 9.85 -20.71 18.16
C SER A 63 9.20 -21.55 17.07
N LYS A 64 8.79 -22.79 17.36
CA LYS A 64 8.21 -23.74 16.39
C LYS A 64 6.70 -23.87 16.52
N GLY A 65 6.13 -23.60 17.72
CA GLY A 65 4.72 -23.71 17.98
C GLY A 65 4.35 -23.38 19.43
N ALA A 66 3.03 -23.43 19.70
CA ALA A 66 2.49 -23.32 21.04
C ALA A 66 1.53 -24.48 21.31
N VAL A 67 1.53 -24.98 22.55
CA VAL A 67 0.49 -25.89 23.06
C VAL A 67 -0.51 -25.04 23.84
N LEU A 68 -1.73 -25.04 23.39
CA LEU A 68 -2.83 -24.28 24.01
C LEU A 68 -3.86 -25.25 24.58
N ARG A 69 -4.41 -24.91 25.74
CA ARG A 69 -5.56 -25.60 26.33
C ARG A 69 -6.82 -24.74 26.08
N VAL A 70 -7.72 -25.27 25.27
CA VAL A 70 -9.02 -24.67 24.92
C VAL A 70 -10.13 -25.61 25.40
N ASP A 71 -11.04 -25.13 26.23
CA ASP A 71 -12.12 -25.92 26.79
C ASP A 71 -11.62 -27.23 27.47
N GLY A 72 -10.47 -27.14 28.16
CA GLY A 72 -9.83 -28.26 28.83
C GLY A 72 -9.07 -29.23 27.94
N VAL A 73 -9.05 -29.03 26.61
CA VAL A 73 -8.36 -29.89 25.63
C VAL A 73 -7.09 -29.24 25.17
N GLU A 74 -5.95 -29.93 25.28
CA GLU A 74 -4.66 -29.49 24.78
C GLU A 74 -4.51 -29.81 23.30
N ARG A 75 -4.09 -28.80 22.53
CA ARG A 75 -3.79 -28.94 21.11
C ARG A 75 -2.54 -28.14 20.74
N SER A 76 -1.78 -28.66 19.79
CA SER A 76 -0.61 -27.97 19.25
C SER A 76 -1.02 -27.05 18.12
N TYR A 77 -0.56 -25.80 18.19
CA TYR A 77 -0.79 -24.74 17.20
C TYR A 77 0.55 -24.28 16.64
N LYS A 78 0.63 -24.21 15.32
CA LYS A 78 1.75 -23.56 14.63
C LYS A 78 1.41 -22.09 14.44
N LEU A 79 2.43 -21.27 14.09
CA LEU A 79 2.21 -19.89 13.68
C LEU A 79 1.22 -19.86 12.53
N SER A 80 0.08 -19.23 12.72
CA SER A 80 -0.91 -19.04 11.65
C SER A 80 -0.30 -18.14 10.58
N ARG A 81 -0.10 -18.68 9.40
CA ARG A 81 0.29 -17.92 8.20
C ARG A 81 -0.90 -17.22 7.53
N GLU A 82 -2.02 -17.12 8.21
CA GLU A 82 -2.98 -16.13 7.80
C GLU A 82 -2.33 -14.76 8.02
N LEU A 83 -1.70 -14.29 6.95
CA LEU A 83 -1.41 -12.88 6.76
C LEU A 83 -2.66 -12.15 7.25
N SER A 84 -2.50 -11.44 8.35
CA SER A 84 -3.54 -10.62 8.92
C SER A 84 -4.22 -9.89 7.77
N SER A 85 -5.48 -10.19 7.51
CA SER A 85 -6.36 -9.46 6.60
C SER A 85 -6.57 -7.99 6.98
N GLY A 86 -5.67 -7.45 7.80
CA GLY A 86 -5.54 -6.05 8.18
C GLY A 86 -4.23 -5.39 7.74
N PHE A 87 -3.29 -6.16 7.18
CA PHE A 87 -2.26 -5.64 6.28
C PHE A 87 -2.65 -6.15 4.88
N ALA A 88 -3.55 -5.44 4.20
CA ALA A 88 -3.51 -5.44 2.75
C ALA A 88 -2.06 -5.09 2.40
N GLU A 89 -1.36 -5.99 1.72
CA GLU A 89 -0.10 -5.64 1.05
C GLU A 89 -0.44 -4.36 0.28
N PRO A 90 0.28 -3.24 0.49
CA PRO A 90 -0.07 -2.00 -0.16
C PRO A 90 -0.24 -2.31 -1.63
N GLU A 91 -1.42 -2.06 -2.19
CA GLU A 91 -1.67 -2.32 -3.62
C GLU A 91 -0.62 -1.55 -4.38
N ARG A 92 0.33 -2.27 -4.98
CA ARG A 92 1.35 -1.67 -5.82
C ARG A 92 0.63 -0.97 -6.95
N ARG A 93 0.65 0.36 -6.90
CA ARG A 93 0.02 1.15 -7.93
C ARG A 93 0.75 0.90 -9.23
N GLN A 94 0.04 0.39 -10.22
CA GLN A 94 0.60 0.04 -11.53
C GLN A 94 -0.03 0.89 -12.62
N LEU A 95 0.75 1.17 -13.65
CA LEU A 95 0.31 1.85 -14.85
C LEU A 95 0.97 1.21 -16.07
N SER A 96 0.17 0.91 -17.09
CA SER A 96 0.66 0.44 -18.38
C SER A 96 0.47 1.52 -19.43
N ILE A 97 1.53 1.84 -20.17
CA ILE A 97 1.59 2.89 -21.18
C ILE A 97 1.95 2.22 -22.50
N ALA A 98 1.05 2.25 -23.46
CA ALA A 98 1.33 1.74 -24.80
C ALA A 98 2.25 2.69 -25.56
N GLN A 99 3.14 2.13 -26.39
CA GLN A 99 3.97 2.90 -27.30
C GLN A 99 3.08 3.62 -28.32
N GLY A 100 3.34 4.93 -28.49
CA GLY A 100 2.62 5.81 -29.39
C GLY A 100 3.43 6.19 -30.62
N GLN A 101 3.11 7.34 -31.20
CA GLN A 101 3.79 7.86 -32.39
C GLN A 101 5.30 8.00 -32.18
N GLY A 102 6.08 7.68 -33.20
CA GLY A 102 7.54 7.79 -33.18
C GLY A 102 8.25 6.79 -32.26
N GLY A 103 7.55 5.77 -31.76
CA GLY A 103 8.13 4.82 -30.82
C GLY A 103 8.28 5.33 -29.39
N HIS A 104 7.58 6.41 -29.05
CA HIS A 104 7.66 7.06 -27.75
C HIS A 104 6.50 6.66 -26.82
N TYR A 105 6.72 6.81 -25.50
CA TYR A 105 5.70 6.59 -24.48
C TYR A 105 5.18 7.92 -23.96
N TRP A 106 3.88 8.18 -24.18
CA TRP A 106 3.21 9.40 -23.77
C TRP A 106 2.26 9.10 -22.63
N VAL A 107 2.29 9.93 -21.59
CA VAL A 107 1.44 9.71 -20.42
C VAL A 107 0.91 11.01 -19.85
N ALA A 108 -0.37 11.04 -19.58
CA ALA A 108 -1.01 12.14 -18.86
C ALA A 108 -0.67 12.03 -17.37
N GLY A 109 -0.36 13.17 -16.76
CA GLY A 109 -0.04 13.26 -15.34
C GLY A 109 -0.26 14.66 -14.80
N SER A 110 0.38 14.95 -13.67
CA SER A 110 0.39 16.29 -13.09
C SER A 110 1.70 16.61 -12.40
N ILE A 111 2.04 17.89 -12.37
CA ILE A 111 3.11 18.49 -11.56
C ILE A 111 2.45 19.40 -10.54
N ASN A 112 2.70 19.19 -9.25
CA ASN A 112 2.10 19.98 -8.16
C ASN A 112 0.57 20.11 -8.28
N GLY A 113 -0.10 19.04 -8.75
CA GLY A 113 -1.54 19.01 -9.00
C GLY A 113 -1.98 19.62 -10.33
N GLN A 114 -1.13 20.32 -11.07
CA GLN A 114 -1.47 20.91 -12.37
C GLN A 114 -1.27 19.89 -13.51
N PRO A 115 -2.23 19.70 -14.40
CA PRO A 115 -2.18 18.69 -15.44
C PRO A 115 -1.06 18.97 -16.47
N VAL A 116 -0.39 17.91 -16.88
CA VAL A 116 0.67 17.94 -17.89
C VAL A 116 0.70 16.63 -18.68
N GLN A 117 1.05 16.72 -19.97
CA GLN A 117 1.37 15.56 -20.79
C GLN A 117 2.89 15.35 -20.75
N PHE A 118 3.30 14.14 -20.37
CA PHE A 118 4.71 13.76 -20.32
C PHE A 118 5.10 12.89 -21.52
N LEU A 119 6.31 13.12 -22.00
CA LEU A 119 7.07 12.17 -22.79
C LEU A 119 8.00 11.42 -21.83
N VAL A 120 7.90 10.09 -21.76
CA VAL A 120 8.81 9.28 -20.95
C VAL A 120 10.18 9.26 -21.61
N ASP A 121 11.21 9.72 -20.89
CA ASP A 121 12.56 9.85 -21.41
C ASP A 121 13.59 9.29 -20.42
N THR A 122 14.07 8.08 -20.69
CA THR A 122 15.11 7.43 -19.88
C THR A 122 16.49 8.04 -20.07
N GLY A 123 16.69 8.84 -21.14
CA GLY A 123 17.91 9.61 -21.38
C GLY A 123 17.98 10.93 -20.61
N ALA A 124 16.85 11.44 -20.14
CA ALA A 124 16.82 12.64 -19.31
C ALA A 124 17.14 12.30 -17.86
N THR A 125 18.15 12.95 -17.28
CA THR A 125 18.54 12.73 -15.87
C THR A 125 17.44 13.15 -14.90
N SER A 126 16.72 14.23 -15.19
CA SER A 126 15.67 14.79 -14.34
C SER A 126 14.38 15.00 -15.14
N VAL A 127 13.26 15.15 -14.46
CA VAL A 127 12.05 15.73 -15.06
C VAL A 127 12.45 17.08 -15.67
N ALA A 128 12.11 17.32 -16.95
CA ALA A 128 12.48 18.55 -17.63
C ALA A 128 11.26 19.21 -18.25
N ILE A 129 11.15 20.51 -18.05
CA ILE A 129 10.14 21.39 -18.66
C ILE A 129 10.80 22.66 -19.18
N ASN A 130 10.16 23.32 -20.12
CA ASN A 130 10.60 24.64 -20.55
C ASN A 130 10.01 25.75 -19.66
N GLU A 131 10.51 26.97 -19.80
CA GLU A 131 10.05 28.12 -19.02
C GLU A 131 8.59 28.50 -19.27
N ILE A 132 8.05 28.20 -20.46
CA ILE A 132 6.64 28.47 -20.78
C ILE A 132 5.74 27.50 -20.00
N GLN A 133 6.12 26.23 -19.98
CA GLN A 133 5.44 25.19 -19.18
C GLN A 133 5.53 25.50 -17.69
N ALA A 134 6.73 25.90 -17.20
CA ALA A 134 6.91 26.27 -15.79
C ALA A 134 5.97 27.39 -15.35
N ARG A 135 5.87 28.47 -16.15
CA ARG A 135 4.92 29.57 -15.88
C ARG A 135 3.47 29.08 -15.85
N ARG A 136 3.08 28.22 -16.80
CA ARG A 136 1.72 27.68 -16.87
C ARG A 136 1.40 26.77 -15.69
N LEU A 137 2.39 26.08 -15.15
CA LEU A 137 2.27 25.21 -13.99
C LEU A 137 2.40 25.95 -12.64
N GLY A 138 2.59 27.28 -12.67
CA GLY A 138 2.75 28.10 -11.46
C GLY A 138 4.06 27.87 -10.72
N ILE A 139 5.12 27.44 -11.43
CA ILE A 139 6.44 27.20 -10.85
C ILE A 139 7.29 28.45 -10.99
N ASP A 140 7.55 29.13 -9.86
CA ASP A 140 8.46 30.29 -9.84
C ASP A 140 9.92 29.82 -9.70
N TYR A 141 10.41 29.25 -10.79
CA TYR A 141 11.73 28.62 -10.85
C TYR A 141 12.89 29.61 -10.62
N ARG A 142 12.67 30.91 -10.78
CA ARG A 142 13.71 31.95 -10.56
C ARG A 142 13.86 32.30 -9.08
N VAL A 143 12.82 32.13 -8.29
CA VAL A 143 12.82 32.34 -6.84
C VAL A 143 13.22 31.06 -6.12
N ASP A 144 12.58 29.94 -6.47
CA ASP A 144 12.73 28.67 -5.77
C ASP A 144 13.85 27.78 -6.32
N GLY A 145 14.41 28.15 -7.49
CA GLY A 145 15.37 27.32 -8.21
C GLY A 145 16.82 27.80 -8.08
N ARG A 146 17.73 26.88 -8.37
CA ARG A 146 19.16 27.15 -8.50
C ARG A 146 19.54 27.15 -9.96
N GLN A 147 20.16 28.24 -10.43
CA GLN A 147 20.65 28.34 -11.83
C GLN A 147 21.76 27.32 -12.09
N ILE A 148 21.65 26.63 -13.21
CA ILE A 148 22.61 25.63 -13.71
C ILE A 148 22.77 25.76 -15.22
N VAL A 149 23.73 25.04 -15.77
CA VAL A 149 23.86 24.79 -17.21
C VAL A 149 23.63 23.32 -17.46
N VAL A 150 22.83 23.00 -18.45
CA VAL A 150 22.52 21.61 -18.83
C VAL A 150 22.94 21.32 -20.25
N GLY A 151 23.36 20.06 -20.48
CA GLY A 151 23.55 19.54 -21.84
C GLY A 151 22.21 19.14 -22.44
N THR A 152 21.96 19.52 -23.67
CA THR A 152 20.80 19.14 -24.47
C THR A 152 21.25 18.55 -25.79
N ALA A 153 20.35 17.92 -26.52
CA ALA A 153 20.67 17.41 -27.87
C ALA A 153 21.18 18.51 -28.83
N SER A 154 20.85 19.78 -28.60
CA SER A 154 21.23 20.94 -29.41
C SER A 154 22.45 21.70 -28.87
N GLY A 155 23.09 21.21 -27.81
CA GLY A 155 24.20 21.89 -27.13
C GLY A 155 23.91 22.15 -25.64
N THR A 156 24.48 23.26 -25.11
CA THR A 156 24.25 23.65 -23.70
C THR A 156 23.19 24.74 -23.61
N ALA A 157 22.36 24.66 -22.56
CA ALA A 157 21.32 25.63 -22.26
C ALA A 157 21.40 26.10 -20.81
N LYS A 158 21.00 27.34 -20.56
CA LYS A 158 20.73 27.81 -19.19
C LYS A 158 19.48 27.18 -18.67
N ALA A 159 19.52 26.77 -17.43
CA ALA A 159 18.39 26.09 -16.79
C ALA A 159 18.38 26.38 -15.29
N TRP A 160 17.29 25.96 -14.64
CA TRP A 160 17.08 26.11 -13.21
C TRP A 160 16.68 24.78 -12.61
N ARG A 161 17.45 24.33 -11.64
CA ARG A 161 17.10 23.14 -10.86
C ARG A 161 16.09 23.54 -9.81
N VAL A 162 14.96 22.85 -9.78
CA VAL A 162 13.87 23.05 -8.82
C VAL A 162 13.48 21.72 -8.17
N ASN A 163 12.81 21.79 -7.04
CA ASN A 163 12.20 20.62 -6.40
C ASN A 163 10.68 20.74 -6.50
N LEU A 164 10.07 19.80 -7.22
CA LEU A 164 8.62 19.72 -7.37
C LEU A 164 8.02 19.04 -6.14
N SER A 165 6.96 19.58 -5.59
CA SER A 165 6.27 18.99 -4.41
C SER A 165 5.75 17.60 -4.74
N SER A 166 5.19 17.41 -5.95
CA SER A 166 4.77 16.09 -6.43
C SER A 166 4.78 16.01 -7.95
N VAL A 167 5.02 14.78 -8.46
CA VAL A 167 4.77 14.39 -9.84
C VAL A 167 3.91 13.14 -9.81
N LYS A 168 2.74 13.20 -10.43
CA LYS A 168 1.77 12.11 -10.45
C LYS A 168 1.53 11.62 -11.87
N VAL A 169 1.53 10.29 -12.04
CA VAL A 169 1.25 9.61 -13.31
C VAL A 169 0.31 8.43 -13.02
N GLY A 170 -0.91 8.51 -13.50
CA GLY A 170 -1.98 7.57 -13.11
C GLY A 170 -2.20 7.57 -11.60
N ALA A 171 -2.11 6.41 -10.97
CA ALA A 171 -2.21 6.26 -9.51
C ALA A 171 -0.86 6.42 -8.79
N ILE A 172 0.26 6.51 -9.51
CA ILE A 172 1.61 6.64 -8.94
C ILE A 172 1.88 8.10 -8.65
N ASP A 173 2.15 8.44 -7.39
CA ASP A 173 2.48 9.79 -6.93
C ASP A 173 3.84 9.78 -6.23
N VAL A 174 4.76 10.60 -6.73
CA VAL A 174 6.13 10.71 -6.21
C VAL A 174 6.35 12.12 -5.69
N LEU A 175 6.62 12.23 -4.40
CA LEU A 175 6.85 13.52 -3.73
C LEU A 175 8.32 13.96 -3.84
N GLY A 176 8.57 15.27 -3.85
CA GLY A 176 9.91 15.83 -3.82
C GLY A 176 10.76 15.40 -5.02
N VAL A 177 10.27 15.62 -6.24
CA VAL A 177 10.97 15.23 -7.48
C VAL A 177 11.84 16.37 -7.96
N GLU A 178 13.15 16.12 -8.14
CA GLU A 178 14.04 17.08 -8.78
C GLU A 178 13.64 17.27 -10.24
N ALA A 179 13.53 18.53 -10.66
CA ALA A 179 13.25 18.90 -12.04
C ALA A 179 14.17 20.01 -12.53
N VAL A 180 14.21 20.15 -13.83
CA VAL A 180 14.98 21.21 -14.52
C VAL A 180 14.02 22.03 -15.38
N VAL A 181 14.02 23.33 -15.16
CA VAL A 181 13.35 24.30 -16.03
C VAL A 181 14.38 24.86 -16.98
N VAL A 182 14.27 24.54 -18.26
CA VAL A 182 15.19 25.02 -19.32
C VAL A 182 14.69 26.37 -19.85
N GLU A 183 15.56 27.35 -19.94
CA GLU A 183 15.21 28.65 -20.54
C GLU A 183 14.89 28.48 -22.04
N GLY A 184 13.91 29.23 -22.52
CA GLY A 184 13.42 29.14 -23.90
C GLY A 184 12.28 28.15 -24.10
N GLY A 185 12.10 27.67 -25.33
CA GLY A 185 10.99 26.84 -25.75
C GLY A 185 11.28 25.32 -25.77
N SER A 186 12.48 24.90 -25.38
CA SER A 186 12.86 23.47 -25.37
C SER A 186 13.03 22.97 -23.94
N PRO A 187 12.68 21.70 -23.65
CA PRO A 187 11.98 20.74 -24.52
C PRO A 187 10.54 21.18 -24.82
N THR A 188 10.00 20.85 -26.00
CA THR A 188 8.61 21.18 -26.36
C THR A 188 7.60 20.47 -25.49
N ASP A 189 7.93 19.26 -25.09
CA ASP A 189 7.12 18.40 -24.24
C ASP A 189 7.78 18.24 -22.88
N ALA A 190 6.98 18.10 -21.84
CA ALA A 190 7.51 17.80 -20.52
C ALA A 190 8.13 16.39 -20.50
N LEU A 191 9.39 16.27 -20.10
CA LEU A 191 10.10 15.00 -20.05
C LEU A 191 9.93 14.36 -18.67
N LEU A 192 9.48 13.10 -18.63
CA LEU A 192 9.45 12.28 -17.42
C LEU A 192 10.78 11.54 -17.30
N GLY A 193 11.77 12.17 -16.68
CA GLY A 193 13.14 11.69 -16.60
C GLY A 193 13.42 10.81 -15.38
N MET A 194 14.71 10.47 -15.23
CA MET A 194 15.19 9.51 -14.22
C MET A 194 14.99 9.97 -12.76
N SER A 195 14.86 11.27 -12.49
CA SER A 195 14.50 11.74 -11.14
C SER A 195 13.13 11.24 -10.66
N PHE A 196 12.21 10.92 -11.58
CA PHE A 196 10.97 10.23 -11.32
C PHE A 196 11.12 8.72 -11.56
N LEU A 197 11.58 8.29 -12.75
CA LEU A 197 11.65 6.89 -13.15
C LEU A 197 12.53 6.04 -12.21
N GLY A 198 13.61 6.59 -11.68
CA GLY A 198 14.47 5.91 -10.71
C GLY A 198 13.81 5.63 -9.36
N ARG A 199 12.70 6.30 -9.07
CA ARG A 199 11.93 6.14 -7.81
C ARG A 199 10.74 5.17 -7.94
N VAL A 200 10.50 4.66 -9.13
CA VAL A 200 9.51 3.64 -9.45
C VAL A 200 10.19 2.41 -10.05
N SER A 201 9.54 1.26 -10.03
CA SER A 201 9.95 0.12 -10.83
C SER A 201 9.35 0.31 -12.22
N TRP A 202 10.15 0.08 -13.25
CA TRP A 202 9.65 0.14 -14.61
C TRP A 202 10.28 -0.94 -15.49
N ARG A 203 9.53 -1.39 -16.45
CA ARG A 203 9.98 -2.34 -17.47
C ARG A 203 9.21 -2.10 -18.76
N GLU A 204 9.88 -2.32 -19.86
CA GLU A 204 9.27 -2.34 -21.18
C GLU A 204 9.16 -3.77 -21.67
N ASP A 205 8.03 -4.12 -22.23
CA ASP A 205 7.76 -5.43 -22.81
C ASP A 205 6.80 -5.27 -23.98
N GLN A 206 7.23 -5.70 -25.17
CA GLN A 206 6.44 -5.70 -26.42
C GLN A 206 5.72 -4.37 -26.73
N GLY A 207 6.41 -3.24 -26.56
CA GLY A 207 5.85 -1.90 -26.82
C GLY A 207 4.89 -1.41 -25.73
N VAL A 208 4.91 -2.02 -24.55
CA VAL A 208 4.19 -1.56 -23.37
C VAL A 208 5.17 -1.25 -22.24
N LEU A 209 5.21 0.00 -21.82
CA LEU A 209 5.96 0.41 -20.64
C LEU A 209 5.06 0.22 -19.39
N LYS A 210 5.51 -0.58 -18.45
CA LYS A 210 4.84 -0.81 -17.17
C LYS A 210 5.57 -0.06 -16.08
N LEU A 211 4.87 0.79 -15.35
CA LEU A 211 5.35 1.48 -14.17
C LEU A 211 4.70 0.89 -12.92
N GLU A 212 5.44 0.81 -11.82
CA GLU A 212 4.96 0.29 -10.55
C GLU A 212 5.56 1.10 -9.39
N SER A 213 4.73 1.50 -8.42
CA SER A 213 5.23 2.20 -7.23
C SER A 213 6.18 1.30 -6.44
N LYS A 214 7.33 1.85 -6.04
CA LYS A 214 8.13 1.26 -4.96
C LYS A 214 7.43 1.64 -3.65
N ILE A 215 7.05 0.63 -2.90
CA ILE A 215 6.42 0.80 -1.58
C ILE A 215 7.37 1.51 -0.64
#